data_1966d0fc7949ea5bbc8d5f6b0cf1fd25
#
_entry.id   1966d0fc7949ea5bbc8d5f6b0cf1fd25
#
_cell.length_a   1.000
_cell.length_b   1.000
_cell.length_c   1.000
_cell.angle_alpha   90.00
_cell.angle_beta   90.00
_cell.angle_gamma   90.00
#
_symmetry.space_group_name_H-M   'P 1'
#
loop_
_entity.id
_entity.type
_entity.pdbx_description
1 polymer ?
#
loop_
_entity_poly.entity_id
_entity_poly.type
_entity_poly.pdbx_seq_one_letter_code
_entity_poly.pdbx_strand_id
1 'polypeptide(L)'
;MLKIKDPGGAPGEAEVALDIALRTRTLLAARGLRVAMTRTRSGYAGGNVDRAEFCNARNASLMLRIHADGSTNRSLRGVHTLYPALRRGWTDDIYAKSVRAARRLQTAVVHSTGAPDLGLQRRSDLTGFNWADVPVVLVETGFLSNPAEARLLHTPGYRARIARGLAAGAASAVAPRANRG
;
A
#
# COMPACT_ATOMS: atom_id res chain seq x y z
N MET A 1 19.38 3.22 24.00
CA MET A 1 18.08 2.94 23.36
C MET A 1 17.96 3.87 22.17
N LEU A 2 18.34 3.40 20.98
CA LEU A 2 18.30 4.20 19.75
C LEU A 2 16.83 4.39 19.38
N LYS A 3 16.31 5.60 19.49
CA LYS A 3 15.05 5.99 18.83
C LYS A 3 15.32 6.01 17.35
N ILE A 4 15.02 4.93 16.66
CA ILE A 4 14.91 4.96 15.20
C ILE A 4 13.70 5.86 14.90
N LYS A 5 13.98 7.13 14.61
CA LYS A 5 13.00 7.98 13.95
C LYS A 5 12.63 7.26 12.68
N ASP A 6 11.37 6.81 12.57
CA ASP A 6 10.80 6.45 11.28
C ASP A 6 11.08 7.67 10.37
N PRO A 7 11.82 7.53 9.26
CA PRO A 7 12.03 8.66 8.36
C PRO A 7 10.64 9.11 7.95
N GLY A 8 10.24 10.26 8.47
CA GLY A 8 8.89 10.77 8.30
C GLY A 8 8.58 10.87 6.82
N GLY A 9 7.45 10.32 6.42
CA GLY A 9 6.87 10.57 5.11
C GLY A 9 6.67 12.07 4.85
N ALA A 10 6.21 12.42 3.67
CA ALA A 10 5.93 13.81 3.32
C ALA A 10 4.95 14.44 4.35
N PRO A 11 5.06 15.74 4.65
CA PRO A 11 4.15 16.41 5.57
C PRO A 11 2.68 16.14 5.19
N GLY A 12 1.88 15.66 6.17
CA GLY A 12 0.48 15.28 5.95
C GLY A 12 0.24 13.88 5.42
N GLU A 13 1.28 13.12 5.05
CA GLU A 13 1.14 11.75 4.54
C GLU A 13 0.37 10.84 5.51
N ALA A 14 0.71 10.91 6.79
CA ALA A 14 0.11 10.02 7.79
C ALA A 14 -1.42 10.15 7.90
N GLU A 15 -1.95 11.36 7.72
CA GLU A 15 -3.39 11.64 7.75
C GLU A 15 -4.08 11.20 6.45
N VAL A 16 -3.47 11.52 5.31
CA VAL A 16 -3.96 11.13 3.99
C VAL A 16 -4.02 9.59 3.87
N ALA A 17 -2.93 8.91 4.23
CA ALA A 17 -2.86 7.45 4.19
C ALA A 17 -3.87 6.80 5.14
N LEU A 18 -4.09 7.36 6.34
CA LEU A 18 -5.07 6.84 7.30
C LEU A 18 -6.50 6.96 6.77
N ASP A 19 -6.88 8.12 6.23
CA ASP A 19 -8.23 8.31 5.69
C ASP A 19 -8.49 7.36 4.51
N ILE A 20 -7.52 7.23 3.59
CA ILE A 20 -7.61 6.28 2.48
C ILE A 20 -7.74 4.84 3.00
N ALA A 21 -6.94 4.46 4.00
CA ALA A 21 -6.97 3.11 4.58
C ALA A 21 -8.31 2.79 5.25
N LEU A 22 -8.89 3.73 6.00
CA LEU A 22 -10.21 3.57 6.64
C LEU A 22 -11.32 3.38 5.60
N ARG A 23 -11.32 4.18 4.53
CA ARG A 23 -12.26 4.03 3.41
C ARG A 23 -12.07 2.68 2.69
N THR A 24 -10.82 2.29 2.46
CA THR A 24 -10.48 1.00 1.83
C THR A 24 -10.98 -0.17 2.67
N ARG A 25 -10.79 -0.13 4.00
CA ARG A 25 -11.32 -1.13 4.94
C ARG A 25 -12.82 -1.29 4.79
N THR A 26 -13.58 -0.18 4.81
CA THR A 26 -15.04 -0.20 4.69
C THR A 26 -15.47 -0.87 3.38
N LEU A 27 -14.81 -0.53 2.26
CA LEU A 27 -15.12 -1.10 0.96
C LEU A 27 -14.75 -2.60 0.83
N LEU A 28 -13.69 -3.04 1.50
CA LEU A 28 -13.30 -4.46 1.54
C LEU A 28 -14.23 -5.26 2.44
N ALA A 29 -14.62 -4.72 3.59
CA ALA A 29 -15.59 -5.34 4.49
C ALA A 29 -16.95 -5.52 3.80
N ALA A 30 -17.41 -4.54 3.04
CA ALA A 30 -18.63 -4.65 2.23
C ALA A 30 -18.55 -5.74 1.14
N ARG A 31 -17.35 -6.20 0.81
CA ARG A 31 -17.11 -7.37 -0.09
C ARG A 31 -16.94 -8.69 0.65
N GLY A 32 -17.23 -8.73 1.95
CA GLY A 32 -17.07 -9.93 2.79
C GLY A 32 -15.62 -10.26 3.19
N LEU A 33 -14.68 -9.36 2.96
CA LEU A 33 -13.29 -9.58 3.34
C LEU A 33 -13.04 -9.10 4.78
N ARG A 34 -12.32 -9.92 5.55
CA ARG A 34 -11.87 -9.54 6.89
C ARG A 34 -10.65 -8.62 6.76
N VAL A 35 -10.70 -7.46 7.41
CA VAL A 35 -9.62 -6.48 7.36
C VAL A 35 -9.15 -6.16 8.77
N ALA A 36 -7.87 -6.41 9.03
CA ALA A 36 -7.17 -5.92 10.21
C ALA A 36 -6.34 -4.68 9.84
N MET A 37 -6.26 -3.71 10.74
CA MET A 37 -5.49 -2.48 10.52
C MET A 37 -4.42 -2.33 11.59
N THR A 38 -3.22 -1.92 11.20
CA THR A 38 -2.12 -1.63 12.12
C THR A 38 -2.38 -0.36 12.93
N ARG A 39 -3.23 0.54 12.43
CA ARG A 39 -3.72 1.72 13.17
C ARG A 39 -5.09 2.13 12.66
N THR A 40 -5.90 2.73 13.53
CA THR A 40 -7.21 3.33 13.21
C THR A 40 -7.29 4.80 13.60
N ARG A 41 -6.22 5.35 14.16
CA ARG A 41 -6.08 6.74 14.60
C ARG A 41 -4.64 7.21 14.42
N SER A 42 -4.37 8.48 14.58
CA SER A 42 -3.03 9.05 14.64
C SER A 42 -2.26 8.49 15.85
N GLY A 43 -0.93 8.57 15.81
CA GLY A 43 -0.08 8.25 16.96
C GLY A 43 0.28 6.77 17.13
N TYR A 44 0.13 5.92 16.11
CA TYR A 44 0.68 4.57 16.18
C TYR A 44 2.21 4.61 16.31
N ALA A 45 2.72 4.00 17.38
CA ALA A 45 4.13 4.07 17.74
C ALA A 45 4.99 2.92 17.17
N GLY A 46 4.38 1.94 16.50
CA GLY A 46 5.08 0.77 15.95
C GLY A 46 5.87 1.07 14.68
N GLY A 47 6.99 0.37 14.51
CA GLY A 47 7.86 0.46 13.35
C GLY A 47 7.43 -0.44 12.17
N ASN A 48 8.29 -0.52 11.15
CA ASN A 48 8.03 -1.34 9.96
C ASN A 48 8.06 -2.84 10.26
N VAL A 49 8.88 -3.28 11.23
CA VAL A 49 8.92 -4.67 11.69
C VAL A 49 7.60 -5.02 12.37
N ASP A 50 7.15 -4.22 13.34
CA ASP A 50 5.90 -4.47 14.08
C ASP A 50 4.70 -4.60 13.14
N ARG A 51 4.67 -3.82 12.05
CA ARG A 51 3.61 -3.89 11.04
C ARG A 51 3.66 -5.18 10.23
N ALA A 52 4.86 -5.68 9.91
CA ALA A 52 5.02 -6.96 9.23
C ALA A 52 4.60 -8.11 10.15
N GLU A 53 5.09 -8.13 11.39
CA GLU A 53 4.75 -9.13 12.39
C GLU A 53 3.25 -9.15 12.72
N PHE A 54 2.60 -7.97 12.77
CA PHE A 54 1.14 -7.87 12.92
C PHE A 54 0.38 -8.61 11.81
N CYS A 55 0.87 -8.55 10.56
CA CYS A 55 0.27 -9.25 9.43
C CYS A 55 0.64 -10.73 9.42
N ASN A 56 1.90 -11.08 9.75
CA ASN A 56 2.38 -12.46 9.84
C ASN A 56 1.59 -13.25 10.88
N ALA A 57 1.45 -12.73 12.10
CA ALA A 57 0.69 -13.36 13.19
C ALA A 57 -0.79 -13.61 12.85
N ARG A 58 -1.31 -12.98 11.81
CA ARG A 58 -2.69 -13.15 11.32
C ARG A 58 -2.80 -14.00 10.06
N ASN A 59 -1.68 -14.51 9.56
CA ASN A 59 -1.61 -15.21 8.28
C ASN A 59 -2.36 -14.43 7.18
N ALA A 60 -2.09 -13.13 7.08
CA ALA A 60 -2.83 -12.26 6.18
C ALA A 60 -2.64 -12.68 4.72
N SER A 61 -3.71 -12.74 3.95
CA SER A 61 -3.64 -13.06 2.51
C SER A 61 -2.91 -11.98 1.71
N LEU A 62 -2.87 -10.75 2.26
CA LEU A 62 -2.14 -9.62 1.70
C LEU A 62 -1.88 -8.57 2.80
N MET A 63 -0.64 -8.13 2.93
CA MET A 63 -0.27 -6.91 3.63
C MET A 63 -0.26 -5.76 2.63
N LEU A 64 -1.22 -4.85 2.74
CA LEU A 64 -1.32 -3.66 1.91
C LEU A 64 -0.82 -2.44 2.69
N ARG A 65 0.26 -1.83 2.22
CA ARG A 65 0.79 -0.57 2.74
C ARG A 65 0.35 0.57 1.84
N ILE A 66 -0.20 1.61 2.44
CA ILE A 66 -0.75 2.78 1.72
C ILE A 66 0.06 3.99 2.12
N HIS A 67 0.61 4.66 1.12
CA HIS A 67 1.50 5.81 1.26
C HIS A 67 1.12 6.93 0.29
N ALA A 68 1.67 8.10 0.52
CA ALA A 68 1.64 9.24 -0.40
C ALA A 68 3.03 9.88 -0.39
N ASP A 69 3.77 9.64 -1.44
CA ASP A 69 5.20 9.88 -1.55
C ASP A 69 5.60 11.36 -1.44
N GLY A 70 6.86 11.57 -1.16
CA GLY A 70 7.55 12.85 -1.23
C GLY A 70 8.82 12.76 -2.08
N SER A 71 9.09 13.79 -2.87
CA SER A 71 10.28 13.86 -3.70
C SER A 71 10.85 15.29 -3.70
N THR A 72 12.18 15.39 -3.84
CA THR A 72 12.84 16.66 -4.13
C THR A 72 12.48 17.19 -5.52
N ASN A 73 12.16 16.29 -6.47
CA ASN A 73 11.59 16.66 -7.75
C ASN A 73 10.08 16.88 -7.61
N ARG A 74 9.68 18.14 -7.48
CA ARG A 74 8.28 18.54 -7.30
C ARG A 74 7.41 18.40 -8.56
N SER A 75 7.99 18.05 -9.71
CA SER A 75 7.22 17.77 -10.94
C SER A 75 6.72 16.31 -11.01
N LEU A 76 7.30 15.41 -10.20
CA LEU A 76 6.83 14.02 -10.12
C LEU A 76 5.39 13.96 -9.64
N ARG A 77 4.60 13.14 -10.34
CA ARG A 77 3.20 12.88 -10.02
C ARG A 77 2.78 11.53 -10.56
N GLY A 78 1.77 10.92 -9.96
CA GLY A 78 1.21 9.65 -10.40
C GLY A 78 1.27 8.57 -9.33
N VAL A 79 0.79 7.40 -9.69
CA VAL A 79 0.70 6.23 -8.82
C VAL A 79 1.77 5.22 -9.21
N HIS A 80 2.45 4.65 -8.22
CA HIS A 80 3.33 3.50 -8.41
C HIS A 80 3.19 2.51 -7.27
N THR A 81 3.45 1.24 -7.56
CA THR A 81 3.34 0.17 -6.56
C THR A 81 4.67 -0.54 -6.39
N LEU A 82 5.13 -0.60 -5.14
CA LEU A 82 6.36 -1.26 -4.75
C LEU A 82 6.06 -2.69 -4.30
N TYR A 83 6.97 -3.61 -4.64
CA TYR A 83 6.91 -5.00 -4.22
C TYR A 83 8.30 -5.53 -3.87
N PRO A 84 8.42 -6.59 -3.03
CA PRO A 84 9.71 -7.09 -2.61
C PRO A 84 10.52 -7.65 -3.77
N ALA A 85 11.85 -7.49 -3.72
CA ALA A 85 12.76 -8.21 -4.60
C ALA A 85 12.77 -9.71 -4.22
N LEU A 86 13.01 -10.57 -5.21
CA LEU A 86 13.20 -11.99 -4.95
C LEU A 86 14.54 -12.20 -4.22
N ARG A 87 14.48 -12.69 -2.99
CA ARG A 87 15.65 -13.02 -2.17
C ARG A 87 15.44 -14.38 -1.52
N ARG A 88 16.31 -15.33 -1.89
CA ARG A 88 16.22 -16.70 -1.38
C ARG A 88 16.35 -16.74 0.14
N GLY A 89 15.44 -17.48 0.79
CA GLY A 89 15.35 -17.59 2.23
C GLY A 89 14.76 -16.37 2.95
N TRP A 90 14.25 -15.37 2.19
CA TRP A 90 13.65 -14.14 2.76
C TRP A 90 12.28 -13.81 2.19
N THR A 91 12.18 -13.75 0.87
CA THR A 91 10.97 -13.28 0.19
C THR A 91 10.52 -14.20 -0.96
N ASP A 92 11.22 -15.30 -1.18
CA ASP A 92 10.98 -16.23 -2.28
C ASP A 92 9.62 -16.92 -2.21
N ASP A 93 9.14 -17.19 -1.02
CA ASP A 93 7.82 -17.78 -0.75
C ASP A 93 6.64 -16.81 -1.01
N ILE A 94 6.85 -15.51 -0.81
CA ILE A 94 5.83 -14.48 -0.98
C ILE A 94 5.95 -13.71 -2.30
N TYR A 95 7.11 -13.77 -2.97
CA TYR A 95 7.44 -12.95 -4.13
C TYR A 95 6.39 -13.02 -5.25
N ALA A 96 6.07 -14.22 -5.71
CA ALA A 96 5.16 -14.38 -6.83
C ALA A 96 3.74 -13.86 -6.54
N LYS A 97 3.27 -14.00 -5.28
CA LYS A 97 1.98 -13.48 -4.84
C LYS A 97 2.03 -11.96 -4.74
N SER A 98 3.12 -11.39 -4.20
CA SER A 98 3.33 -9.94 -4.09
C SER A 98 3.36 -9.25 -5.46
N VAL A 99 4.07 -9.82 -6.44
CA VAL A 99 4.08 -9.30 -7.82
C VAL A 99 2.69 -9.28 -8.44
N ARG A 100 1.91 -10.36 -8.26
CA ARG A 100 0.53 -10.41 -8.77
C ARG A 100 -0.36 -9.36 -8.10
N ALA A 101 -0.24 -9.21 -6.78
CA ALA A 101 -0.98 -8.20 -6.04
C ALA A 101 -0.60 -6.79 -6.49
N ALA A 102 0.70 -6.51 -6.66
CA ALA A 102 1.18 -5.23 -7.13
C ALA A 102 0.59 -4.85 -8.48
N ARG A 103 0.56 -5.77 -9.46
CA ARG A 103 -0.04 -5.52 -10.77
C ARG A 103 -1.53 -5.18 -10.66
N ARG A 104 -2.29 -5.94 -9.87
CA ARG A 104 -3.74 -5.74 -9.72
C ARG A 104 -4.05 -4.42 -9.03
N LEU A 105 -3.30 -4.07 -8.01
CA LEU A 105 -3.45 -2.81 -7.28
C LEU A 105 -3.09 -1.62 -8.17
N GLN A 106 -1.94 -1.67 -8.85
CA GLN A 106 -1.51 -0.62 -9.77
C GLN A 106 -2.58 -0.32 -10.82
N THR A 107 -3.00 -1.34 -11.56
CA THR A 107 -4.03 -1.20 -12.60
C THR A 107 -5.34 -0.64 -12.03
N ALA A 108 -5.79 -1.15 -10.89
CA ALA A 108 -7.08 -0.73 -10.32
C ALA A 108 -7.04 0.70 -9.78
N VAL A 109 -5.92 1.12 -9.15
CA VAL A 109 -5.79 2.49 -8.62
C VAL A 109 -5.66 3.51 -9.76
N VAL A 110 -4.81 3.23 -10.75
CA VAL A 110 -4.68 4.08 -11.94
C VAL A 110 -6.03 4.24 -12.66
N HIS A 111 -6.74 3.14 -12.90
CA HIS A 111 -8.06 3.19 -13.53
C HIS A 111 -9.08 4.01 -12.72
N SER A 112 -9.11 3.83 -11.41
CA SER A 112 -10.06 4.52 -10.52
C SER A 112 -9.78 6.01 -10.35
N THR A 113 -8.52 6.43 -10.44
CA THR A 113 -8.10 7.81 -10.19
C THR A 113 -7.91 8.62 -11.46
N GLY A 114 -7.52 7.98 -12.56
CA GLY A 114 -7.03 8.65 -13.78
C GLY A 114 -5.63 9.27 -13.59
N ALA A 115 -4.91 8.90 -12.53
CA ALA A 115 -3.56 9.39 -12.28
C ALA A 115 -2.55 8.81 -13.29
N PRO A 116 -1.44 9.50 -13.57
CA PRO A 116 -0.35 8.93 -14.35
C PRO A 116 0.13 7.59 -13.77
N ASP A 117 0.34 6.60 -14.63
CA ASP A 117 0.84 5.29 -14.26
C ASP A 117 2.38 5.31 -14.26
N LEU A 118 2.98 5.26 -13.09
CA LEU A 118 4.43 5.16 -12.92
C LEU A 118 4.92 3.71 -12.79
N GLY A 119 4.01 2.74 -12.92
CA GLY A 119 4.33 1.33 -12.98
C GLY A 119 4.69 0.69 -11.64
N LEU A 120 5.46 -0.38 -11.75
CA LEU A 120 5.85 -1.22 -10.62
C LEU A 120 7.33 -1.06 -10.31
N GLN A 121 7.66 -0.98 -9.01
CA GLN A 121 9.05 -0.88 -8.55
C GLN A 121 9.41 -2.04 -7.64
N ARG A 122 10.47 -2.75 -8.00
CA ARG A 122 11.05 -3.81 -7.17
C ARG A 122 11.99 -3.22 -6.14
N ARG A 123 11.85 -3.60 -4.85
CA ARG A 123 12.67 -3.08 -3.75
C ARG A 123 13.22 -4.21 -2.88
N SER A 124 14.49 -4.07 -2.48
CA SER A 124 15.18 -5.00 -1.58
C SER A 124 15.53 -4.38 -0.22
N ASP A 125 15.36 -3.08 -0.09
CA ASP A 125 15.81 -2.25 1.03
C ASP A 125 14.69 -1.87 2.01
N LEU A 126 13.44 -2.28 1.76
CA LEU A 126 12.34 -1.95 2.65
C LEU A 126 12.21 -2.99 3.78
N THR A 127 12.46 -2.57 5.00
CA THR A 127 12.36 -3.41 6.20
C THR A 127 11.02 -4.17 6.26
N GLY A 128 9.90 -3.48 6.03
CA GLY A 128 8.58 -4.11 6.08
C GLY A 128 8.35 -5.16 4.99
N PHE A 129 9.15 -5.19 3.91
CA PHE A 129 9.12 -6.26 2.92
C PHE A 129 9.98 -7.45 3.35
N ASN A 130 11.16 -7.16 3.90
CA ASN A 130 12.11 -8.18 4.32
C ASN A 130 11.64 -8.98 5.56
N TRP A 131 10.75 -8.42 6.37
CA TRP A 131 10.16 -9.05 7.57
C TRP A 131 8.78 -9.65 7.33
N ALA A 132 8.23 -9.53 6.13
CA ALA A 132 6.91 -10.07 5.83
C ALA A 132 7.00 -11.54 5.40
N ASP A 133 6.27 -12.41 6.10
CA ASP A 133 6.03 -13.83 5.76
C ASP A 133 4.71 -14.01 4.99
N VAL A 134 4.04 -12.91 4.68
CA VAL A 134 2.81 -12.86 3.91
C VAL A 134 2.99 -11.98 2.67
N PRO A 135 2.25 -12.19 1.58
CA PRO A 135 2.33 -11.34 0.40
C PRO A 135 2.19 -9.86 0.78
N VAL A 136 3.11 -9.03 0.31
CA VAL A 136 3.17 -7.61 0.70
C VAL A 136 3.37 -6.71 -0.51
N VAL A 137 2.69 -5.57 -0.48
CA VAL A 137 2.85 -4.48 -1.45
C VAL A 137 2.74 -3.13 -0.75
N LEU A 138 3.37 -2.11 -1.33
CA LEU A 138 3.23 -0.72 -0.94
C LEU A 138 2.75 0.08 -2.13
N VAL A 139 1.65 0.80 -1.98
CA VAL A 139 1.09 1.66 -3.03
C VAL A 139 1.33 3.12 -2.65
N GLU A 140 2.12 3.80 -3.47
CA GLU A 140 2.26 5.24 -3.45
C GLU A 140 1.11 5.85 -4.26
N THR A 141 0.20 6.51 -3.59
CA THR A 141 -1.07 6.95 -4.17
C THR A 141 -1.01 8.33 -4.83
N GLY A 142 0.17 8.91 -4.89
CA GLY A 142 0.50 10.22 -5.45
C GLY A 142 1.61 10.90 -4.65
N PHE A 143 2.07 12.06 -5.10
CA PHE A 143 3.17 12.82 -4.48
C PHE A 143 2.66 14.06 -3.76
N LEU A 144 2.79 14.10 -2.43
CA LEU A 144 2.47 15.28 -1.63
C LEU A 144 3.44 16.45 -1.89
N SER A 145 4.63 16.16 -2.41
CA SER A 145 5.58 17.17 -2.86
C SER A 145 5.15 17.90 -4.14
N ASN A 146 4.26 17.31 -4.95
CA ASN A 146 3.70 17.94 -6.13
C ASN A 146 2.47 18.79 -5.74
N PRO A 147 2.47 20.12 -5.99
CA PRO A 147 1.37 20.98 -5.53
C PRO A 147 -0.01 20.62 -6.11
N ALA A 148 -0.06 20.12 -7.34
CA ALA A 148 -1.33 19.74 -7.96
C ALA A 148 -1.87 18.44 -7.37
N GLU A 149 -1.02 17.42 -7.17
CA GLU A 149 -1.43 16.17 -6.51
C GLU A 149 -1.74 16.36 -5.03
N ALA A 150 -0.96 17.18 -4.33
CA ALA A 150 -1.24 17.53 -2.94
C ALA A 150 -2.66 18.07 -2.79
N ARG A 151 -3.08 19.00 -3.66
CA ARG A 151 -4.46 19.52 -3.65
C ARG A 151 -5.48 18.39 -3.87
N LEU A 152 -5.24 17.48 -4.81
CA LEU A 152 -6.12 16.33 -5.04
C LEU A 152 -6.17 15.39 -3.83
N LEU A 153 -5.02 15.01 -3.28
CA LEU A 153 -4.89 14.13 -2.12
C LEU A 153 -5.58 14.71 -0.87
N HIS A 154 -5.73 16.03 -0.78
CA HIS A 154 -6.49 16.66 0.29
C HIS A 154 -8.01 16.69 0.05
N THR A 155 -8.50 16.29 -1.14
CA THR A 155 -9.94 16.24 -1.40
C THR A 155 -10.55 14.89 -1.01
N PRO A 156 -11.68 14.87 -0.28
CA PRO A 156 -12.36 13.63 0.08
C PRO A 156 -12.77 12.78 -1.14
N GLY A 157 -13.15 13.43 -2.23
CA GLY A 157 -13.56 12.76 -3.47
C GLY A 157 -12.41 12.00 -4.13
N TYR A 158 -11.20 12.55 -4.15
CA TYR A 158 -10.03 11.86 -4.71
C TYR A 158 -9.59 10.69 -3.85
N ARG A 159 -9.54 10.87 -2.51
CA ARG A 159 -9.25 9.78 -1.57
C ARG A 159 -10.27 8.63 -1.70
N ALA A 160 -11.55 8.94 -1.93
CA ALA A 160 -12.57 7.94 -2.17
C ALA A 160 -12.31 7.17 -3.50
N ARG A 161 -11.83 7.82 -4.56
CA ARG A 161 -11.42 7.15 -5.80
C ARG A 161 -10.23 6.22 -5.55
N ILE A 162 -9.18 6.70 -4.86
CA ILE A 162 -8.04 5.87 -4.47
C ILE A 162 -8.52 4.63 -3.70
N ALA A 163 -9.33 4.82 -2.67
CA ALA A 163 -9.86 3.73 -1.85
C ALA A 163 -10.66 2.69 -2.66
N ARG A 164 -11.46 3.13 -3.64
CA ARG A 164 -12.17 2.21 -4.56
C ARG A 164 -11.19 1.38 -5.38
N GLY A 165 -10.15 2.00 -5.93
CA GLY A 165 -9.10 1.31 -6.68
C GLY A 165 -8.35 0.30 -5.82
N LEU A 166 -7.92 0.71 -4.62
CA LEU A 166 -7.24 -0.18 -3.66
C LEU A 166 -8.13 -1.37 -3.26
N ALA A 167 -9.40 -1.12 -2.95
CA ALA A 167 -10.33 -2.19 -2.58
C ALA A 167 -10.60 -3.16 -3.74
N ALA A 168 -10.74 -2.68 -4.95
CA ALA A 168 -10.91 -3.53 -6.14
C ALA A 168 -9.66 -4.36 -6.42
N GLY A 169 -8.49 -3.74 -6.42
CA GLY A 169 -7.21 -4.41 -6.64
C GLY A 169 -6.88 -5.44 -5.57
N ALA A 170 -7.07 -5.10 -4.29
CA ALA A 170 -6.83 -6.01 -3.17
C ALA A 170 -7.79 -7.21 -3.19
N ALA A 171 -9.09 -6.98 -3.36
CA ALA A 171 -10.07 -8.07 -3.45
C ALA A 171 -9.73 -9.03 -4.61
N SER A 172 -9.38 -8.50 -5.77
CA SER A 172 -8.92 -9.31 -6.90
C SER A 172 -7.63 -10.07 -6.61
N ALA A 173 -6.72 -9.50 -5.82
CA ALA A 173 -5.44 -10.14 -5.50
C ALA A 173 -5.59 -11.34 -4.57
N VAL A 174 -6.53 -11.29 -3.62
CA VAL A 174 -6.77 -12.34 -2.63
C VAL A 174 -7.83 -13.36 -3.06
N ALA A 175 -8.58 -13.09 -4.12
CA ALA A 175 -9.55 -14.02 -4.66
C ALA A 175 -8.89 -15.35 -5.03
N PRO A 176 -9.51 -16.51 -4.70
CA PRO A 176 -9.04 -17.79 -5.19
C PRO A 176 -8.96 -17.78 -6.72
N ARG A 177 -7.94 -18.46 -7.28
CA ARG A 177 -7.92 -18.67 -8.72
C ARG A 177 -9.14 -19.52 -9.10
N ALA A 178 -10.01 -18.99 -9.97
CA ALA A 178 -10.94 -19.87 -10.66
C ALA A 178 -10.11 -20.93 -11.39
N ASN A 179 -10.30 -22.21 -11.04
CA ASN A 179 -9.75 -23.30 -11.82
C ASN A 179 -10.28 -23.11 -13.25
N ARG A 180 -9.41 -22.73 -14.17
CA ARG A 180 -9.68 -22.90 -15.59
C ARG A 180 -9.48 -24.40 -15.84
N GLY A 181 -10.60 -25.15 -15.83
CA GLY A 181 -10.64 -26.48 -16.40
C GLY A 181 -10.28 -26.46 -17.89
#